data_103d84298e0313e36a45796b17d72d9f
#
_entry.id   103d84298e0313e36a45796b17d72d9f
#
_cell.length_a   1.000
_cell.length_b   1.000
_cell.length_c   1.000
_cell.angle_alpha   90.00
_cell.angle_beta   90.00
_cell.angle_gamma   90.00
#
_symmetry.space_group_name_H-M   'P 1'
#
loop_
_entity.id
_entity.type
_entity.pdbx_description
1 polymer ?
#
loop_
_entity_poly.entity_id
_entity_poly.type
_entity_poly.pdbx_seq_one_letter_code
_entity_poly.pdbx_strand_id
1 'polypeptide(L)'
;MFRLTPQAEADIEEIALRIAADQPAAALRWWEGALEKCRRIGEMPRIGVARPEVRPELRTLPFGNYLIVYREIEGGAEIVTVTHGASRWQDLLRP
;
A
#
# COMPACT_ATOMS: atom_id res chain seq x y z
N MET A 1 -4.36 9.37 -10.79
CA MET A 1 -4.82 7.96 -10.87
C MET A 1 -3.87 7.03 -10.10
N PHE A 2 -4.30 5.85 -9.77
CA PHE A 2 -3.40 4.84 -9.19
C PHE A 2 -3.61 3.50 -9.87
N ARG A 3 -2.60 2.67 -9.81
CA ARG A 3 -2.73 1.27 -10.20
C ARG A 3 -2.05 0.38 -9.17
N LEU A 4 -2.46 -0.88 -9.12
CA LEU A 4 -1.92 -1.88 -8.20
C LEU A 4 -1.05 -2.84 -8.98
N THR A 5 0.13 -3.17 -8.43
CA THR A 5 0.89 -4.32 -8.93
C THR A 5 0.11 -5.60 -8.57
N PRO A 6 0.38 -6.73 -9.24
CA PRO A 6 -0.21 -8.00 -8.82
C PRO A 6 0.06 -8.33 -7.35
N GLN A 7 1.24 -7.98 -6.85
CA GLN A 7 1.57 -8.18 -5.44
C GLN A 7 0.69 -7.33 -4.52
N ALA A 8 0.51 -6.04 -4.84
CA ALA A 8 -0.33 -5.16 -4.03
C ALA A 8 -1.78 -5.62 -4.02
N GLU A 9 -2.28 -6.06 -5.18
CA GLU A 9 -3.64 -6.59 -5.29
C GLU A 9 -3.83 -7.83 -4.41
N ALA A 10 -2.88 -8.76 -4.47
CA ALA A 10 -2.90 -9.96 -3.63
C ALA A 10 -2.80 -9.61 -2.15
N ASP A 11 -1.95 -8.65 -1.78
CA ASP A 11 -1.78 -8.20 -0.40
C ASP A 11 -3.09 -7.66 0.17
N ILE A 12 -3.75 -6.79 -0.56
CA ILE A 12 -5.00 -6.17 -0.12
C ILE A 12 -6.08 -7.24 0.07
N GLU A 13 -6.20 -8.16 -0.88
CA GLU A 13 -7.14 -9.25 -0.80
C GLU A 13 -6.86 -10.15 0.41
N GLU A 14 -5.62 -10.55 0.61
CA GLU A 14 -5.23 -11.40 1.73
C GLU A 14 -5.52 -10.74 3.08
N ILE A 15 -5.18 -9.46 3.22
CA ILE A 15 -5.45 -8.71 4.46
C ILE A 15 -6.96 -8.65 4.73
N ALA A 16 -7.74 -8.31 3.72
CA ALA A 16 -9.19 -8.21 3.85
C ALA A 16 -9.81 -9.55 4.25
N LEU A 17 -9.37 -10.65 3.64
CA LEU A 17 -9.86 -11.98 3.97
C LEU A 17 -9.50 -12.38 5.40
N ARG A 18 -8.32 -12.02 5.86
CA ARG A 18 -7.89 -12.30 7.23
C ARG A 18 -8.76 -11.56 8.25
N ILE A 19 -9.06 -10.29 7.99
CA ILE A 19 -9.95 -9.51 8.84
C ILE A 19 -11.36 -10.09 8.80
N ALA A 20 -11.82 -10.51 7.62
CA ALA A 20 -13.17 -11.04 7.42
C ALA A 20 -13.40 -12.34 8.20
N ALA A 21 -12.36 -13.11 8.49
CA ALA A 21 -12.46 -14.36 9.24
C ALA A 21 -13.11 -14.13 10.61
N ASP A 22 -12.84 -12.96 11.24
CA ASP A 22 -13.41 -12.60 12.53
C ASP A 22 -14.49 -11.52 12.43
N GLN A 23 -14.30 -10.55 11.53
CA GLN A 23 -15.14 -9.36 11.48
C GLN A 23 -15.44 -8.96 10.03
N PRO A 24 -16.43 -9.57 9.39
CA PRO A 24 -16.74 -9.28 7.99
C PRO A 24 -17.01 -7.79 7.67
N ALA A 25 -17.73 -7.12 8.56
CA ALA A 25 -18.03 -5.69 8.36
C ALA A 25 -16.75 -4.83 8.45
N ALA A 26 -15.84 -5.20 9.35
CA ALA A 26 -14.57 -4.50 9.49
C ALA A 26 -13.68 -4.71 8.26
N ALA A 27 -13.74 -5.90 7.65
CA ALA A 27 -13.00 -6.18 6.42
C ALA A 27 -13.43 -5.28 5.28
N LEU A 28 -14.73 -5.07 5.13
CA LEU A 28 -15.27 -4.20 4.09
C LEU A 28 -14.82 -2.75 4.31
N ARG A 29 -14.91 -2.26 5.55
CA ARG A 29 -14.45 -0.92 5.88
C ARG A 29 -12.95 -0.75 5.61
N TRP A 30 -12.17 -1.77 5.96
CA TRP A 30 -10.73 -1.74 5.71
C TRP A 30 -10.44 -1.69 4.21
N TRP A 31 -11.13 -2.52 3.43
CA TRP A 31 -10.98 -2.57 1.98
C TRP A 31 -11.27 -1.20 1.35
N GLU A 32 -12.41 -0.61 1.71
CA GLU A 32 -12.81 0.70 1.19
C GLU A 32 -11.80 1.79 1.59
N GLY A 33 -11.34 1.75 2.84
CA GLY A 33 -10.35 2.71 3.34
C GLY A 33 -9.02 2.58 2.64
N ALA A 34 -8.58 1.35 2.38
CA ALA A 34 -7.32 1.11 1.67
C ALA A 34 -7.37 1.65 0.24
N LEU A 35 -8.46 1.40 -0.47
CA LEU A 35 -8.63 1.91 -1.84
C LEU A 35 -8.72 3.43 -1.86
N GLU A 36 -9.41 4.02 -0.88
CA GLU A 36 -9.48 5.48 -0.77
C GLU A 36 -8.11 6.09 -0.53
N LYS A 37 -7.30 5.45 0.31
CA LYS A 37 -5.93 5.91 0.54
C LYS A 37 -5.09 5.81 -0.74
N CYS A 38 -5.24 4.72 -1.49
CA CYS A 38 -4.57 4.56 -2.78
C CYS A 38 -4.98 5.66 -3.77
N ARG A 39 -6.27 6.01 -3.79
CA ARG A 39 -6.76 7.10 -4.65
C ARG A 39 -6.08 8.42 -4.28
N ARG A 40 -6.00 8.70 -2.99
CA ARG A 40 -5.35 9.91 -2.50
C ARG A 40 -3.87 9.95 -2.88
N ILE A 41 -3.18 8.83 -2.75
CA ILE A 41 -1.79 8.71 -3.19
C ILE A 41 -1.67 9.01 -4.69
N GLY A 42 -2.59 8.48 -5.49
CA GLY A 42 -2.60 8.73 -6.94
C GLY A 42 -2.80 10.20 -7.30
N GLU A 43 -3.58 10.93 -6.49
CA GLU A 43 -3.80 12.36 -6.70
C GLU A 43 -2.63 13.21 -6.19
N MET A 44 -1.95 12.73 -5.16
CA MET A 44 -0.83 13.44 -4.51
C MET A 44 0.34 12.48 -4.28
N PRO A 45 1.07 12.10 -5.36
CA PRO A 45 2.07 11.03 -5.25
C PRO A 45 3.21 11.33 -4.29
N ARG A 46 3.44 12.58 -3.95
CA ARG A 46 4.52 12.96 -3.03
C ARG A 46 4.08 13.08 -1.58
N ILE A 47 2.84 12.65 -1.27
CA ILE A 47 2.31 12.73 0.09
C ILE A 47 3.06 11.82 1.06
N GLY A 48 3.56 10.68 0.59
CA GLY A 48 4.29 9.73 1.43
C GLY A 48 5.75 10.10 1.64
N VAL A 49 6.36 9.38 2.56
CA VAL A 49 7.77 9.58 2.91
C VAL A 49 8.67 8.86 1.91
N ALA A 50 9.64 9.58 1.34
CA ALA A 50 10.62 8.98 0.44
C ALA A 50 11.49 7.98 1.20
N ARG A 51 11.80 6.86 0.56
CA ARG A 51 12.63 5.79 1.11
C ARG A 51 13.82 5.48 0.20
N PRO A 52 14.70 6.47 -0.05
CA PRO A 52 15.82 6.27 -0.97
C PRO A 52 16.82 5.22 -0.47
N GLU A 53 16.84 4.95 0.85
CA GLU A 53 17.70 3.90 1.41
C GLU A 53 17.29 2.49 0.94
N VAL A 54 16.03 2.32 0.52
CA VAL A 54 15.55 1.06 -0.05
C VAL A 54 15.68 1.10 -1.57
N ARG A 55 15.01 2.07 -2.20
CA ARG A 55 15.10 2.37 -3.64
C ARG A 55 14.80 3.84 -3.87
N PRO A 56 15.47 4.49 -4.83
CA PRO A 56 15.29 5.94 -5.06
C PRO A 56 13.86 6.34 -5.36
N GLU A 57 13.08 5.46 -6.01
CA GLU A 57 11.73 5.79 -6.44
C GLU A 57 10.65 5.51 -5.39
N LEU A 58 10.98 4.79 -4.30
CA LEU A 58 9.96 4.34 -3.35
C LEU A 58 9.57 5.39 -2.35
N ARG A 59 8.27 5.39 -2.03
CA ARG A 59 7.67 6.16 -0.95
C ARG A 59 6.77 5.26 -0.13
N THR A 60 6.49 5.65 1.10
CA THR A 60 5.60 4.90 1.99
C THR A 60 4.59 5.82 2.65
N LEU A 61 3.40 5.28 2.89
CA LEU A 61 2.35 5.97 3.63
C LEU A 61 1.67 4.96 4.56
N PRO A 62 1.60 5.26 5.87
CA PRO A 62 0.92 4.35 6.80
C PRO A 62 -0.59 4.36 6.59
N PHE A 63 -1.21 3.20 6.81
CA PHE A 63 -2.65 3.05 6.86
C PHE A 63 -2.97 2.06 7.98
N GLY A 64 -3.37 2.58 9.15
CA GLY A 64 -3.54 1.77 10.35
C GLY A 64 -2.23 1.08 10.72
N ASN A 65 -2.28 -0.22 10.92
CA ASN A 65 -1.11 -1.04 11.23
C ASN A 65 -0.34 -1.46 9.97
N TYR A 66 -0.78 -1.02 8.80
CA TYR A 66 -0.20 -1.41 7.52
C TYR A 66 0.58 -0.26 6.92
N LEU A 67 1.43 -0.59 5.97
CA LEU A 67 2.24 0.38 5.25
C LEU A 67 1.99 0.17 3.77
N ILE A 68 1.63 1.26 3.09
CA ILE A 68 1.47 1.27 1.63
C ILE A 68 2.81 1.70 1.04
N VAL A 69 3.41 0.84 0.24
CA VAL A 69 4.69 1.11 -0.44
C VAL A 69 4.36 1.37 -1.90
N TYR A 70 4.79 2.51 -2.42
CA TYR A 70 4.42 2.92 -3.76
C TYR A 70 5.53 3.73 -4.43
N ARG A 71 5.33 4.01 -5.71
CA ARG A 71 6.20 4.92 -6.48
C ARG A 71 5.35 5.84 -7.34
N GLU A 72 5.85 7.03 -7.58
CA GLU A 72 5.21 7.94 -8.52
C GLU A 72 5.43 7.43 -9.94
N ILE A 73 4.39 7.51 -10.77
CA ILE A 73 4.45 7.22 -12.20
C ILE A 73 3.83 8.38 -12.95
N GLU A 74 3.96 8.38 -14.26
CA GLU A 74 3.30 9.40 -15.06
C GLU A 74 1.79 9.34 -14.84
N GLY A 75 1.21 10.45 -14.43
CA GLY A 75 -0.23 10.57 -14.18
C GLY A 75 -0.71 10.06 -12.85
N GLY A 76 0.17 9.62 -11.95
CA GLY A 76 -0.27 9.14 -10.65
C GLY A 76 0.75 8.32 -9.89
N ALA A 77 0.31 7.18 -9.36
CA ALA A 77 1.14 6.32 -8.54
C ALA A 77 0.87 4.84 -8.83
N GLU A 78 1.89 4.03 -8.64
CA GLU A 78 1.79 2.58 -8.66
C GLU A 78 2.02 2.06 -7.25
N ILE A 79 1.04 1.34 -6.71
CA ILE A 79 1.16 0.71 -5.40
C ILE A 79 1.91 -0.59 -5.58
N VAL A 80 3.08 -0.69 -4.95
CA VAL A 80 3.99 -1.82 -5.13
C VAL A 80 3.63 -2.98 -4.22
N THR A 81 3.35 -2.69 -2.96
CA THR A 81 2.92 -3.69 -1.97
C THR A 81 2.21 -2.98 -0.81
N VAL A 82 1.36 -3.74 -0.11
CA VAL A 82 0.76 -3.32 1.15
C VAL A 82 1.14 -4.38 2.18
N THR A 83 1.82 -3.96 3.23
CA THR A 83 2.41 -4.89 4.18
C THR A 83 2.21 -4.39 5.61
N HIS A 84 2.38 -5.27 6.58
CA HIS A 84 2.34 -4.86 7.98
C HIS A 84 3.50 -3.90 8.26
N GLY A 85 3.22 -2.80 8.98
CA GLY A 85 4.23 -1.76 9.21
C GLY A 85 5.46 -2.24 9.98
N ALA A 86 5.32 -3.31 10.77
CA ALA A 86 6.43 -3.90 11.54
C ALA A 86 7.20 -4.97 10.75
N SER A 87 6.81 -5.25 9.50
CA SER A 87 7.45 -6.29 8.69
C SER A 87 8.82 -5.83 8.16
N ARG A 88 9.58 -6.77 7.65
CA ARG A 88 10.89 -6.50 7.04
C ARG A 88 10.75 -6.29 5.53
N TRP A 89 9.79 -5.47 5.15
CA TRP A 89 9.47 -5.22 3.74
C TRP A 89 10.64 -4.68 2.93
N GLN A 90 11.54 -3.92 3.60
CA GLN A 90 12.72 -3.33 2.95
C GLN A 90 13.61 -4.41 2.34
N ASP A 91 13.77 -5.54 3.03
CA ASP A 91 14.63 -6.63 2.58
C ASP A 91 14.12 -7.27 1.29
N LEU A 92 12.79 -7.27 1.08
CA LEU A 92 12.16 -7.84 -0.10
C LEU A 92 12.31 -6.93 -1.32
N LEU A 93 12.46 -5.62 -1.12
CA LEU A 93 12.45 -4.64 -2.21
C LEU A 93 13.82 -4.05 -2.52
N ARG A 94 14.84 -4.36 -1.73
CA ARG A 94 16.21 -3.92 -2.02
C ARG A 94 16.72 -4.63 -3.26
N PRO A 95 17.49 -3.89 -4.09
CA PRO A 95 18.10 -4.50 -5.29
C PRO A 95 19.07 -5.62 -4.94
#